data_b506224c26ebf115d90c1e4974f5ccf7
#
_entry.id   b506224c26ebf115d90c1e4974f5ccf7
#
_cell.length_a   1.000
_cell.length_b   1.000
_cell.length_c   1.000
_cell.angle_alpha   90.00
_cell.angle_beta   90.00
_cell.angle_gamma   90.00
#
_symmetry.space_group_name_H-M   'P 1'
#
loop_
_entity.id
_entity.type
_entity.pdbx_description
1 polymer ?
#
loop_
_entity_poly.entity_id
_entity_poly.type
_entity_poly.pdbx_seq_one_letter_code
_entity_poly.pdbx_strand_id
1 'polypeptide(L)'
;MKQLIITIAALLLLPLAVMAQYEEDTENGVVSLNGKEGFTIATKKGDFVFKPYMLVQTSANINYYDDEGLDPAYNQDNIHNSGFSIPYAILGFTGKAFDRVTFNLSINAAGNGGNILQQAWFDVEIKKSFAIRVG
;
A
#
# COMPACT_ATOMS: atom_id res chain seq x y z
N MET A 1 -13.01 10.87 28.50
CA MET A 1 -11.80 10.82 27.67
C MET A 1 -11.04 9.47 27.77
N LYS A 2 -10.71 8.94 28.95
CA LYS A 2 -9.99 7.66 29.08
C LYS A 2 -10.73 6.46 28.43
N GLN A 3 -12.07 6.38 28.59
CA GLN A 3 -12.86 5.30 27.99
C GLN A 3 -12.89 5.38 26.46
N LEU A 4 -12.90 6.57 25.86
CA LEU A 4 -12.89 6.76 24.43
C LEU A 4 -11.57 6.26 23.81
N ILE A 5 -10.44 6.55 24.48
CA ILE A 5 -9.10 6.10 24.04
C ILE A 5 -9.00 4.57 24.08
N ILE A 6 -9.53 3.92 25.12
CA ILE A 6 -9.55 2.47 25.26
C ILE A 6 -10.42 1.83 24.18
N THR A 7 -11.58 2.43 23.85
CA THR A 7 -12.48 1.94 22.80
C THR A 7 -11.83 2.04 21.42
N ILE A 8 -11.16 3.15 21.11
CA ILE A 8 -10.44 3.34 19.86
C ILE A 8 -9.24 2.37 19.74
N ALA A 9 -8.50 2.17 20.82
CA ALA A 9 -7.39 1.23 20.85
C ALA A 9 -7.89 -0.22 20.68
N ALA A 10 -9.02 -0.59 21.30
CA ALA A 10 -9.63 -1.91 21.10
C ALA A 10 -10.16 -2.10 19.68
N LEU A 11 -10.72 -1.07 19.05
CA LEU A 11 -11.21 -1.12 17.67
C LEU A 11 -10.06 -1.25 16.65
N LEU A 12 -8.89 -0.67 16.95
CA LEU A 12 -7.67 -0.78 16.12
C LEU A 12 -6.95 -2.12 16.30
N LEU A 13 -7.13 -2.80 17.44
CA LEU A 13 -6.52 -4.10 17.72
C LEU A 13 -7.38 -5.28 17.21
N LEU A 14 -8.70 -5.10 17.04
CA LEU A 14 -9.59 -6.13 16.50
C LEU A 14 -9.14 -6.70 15.14
N PRO A 15 -8.73 -5.91 14.15
CA PRO A 15 -8.25 -6.47 12.88
C PRO A 15 -6.95 -7.27 13.00
N LEU A 16 -6.12 -7.01 14.02
CA LEU A 16 -4.87 -7.77 14.24
C LEU A 16 -5.13 -9.17 14.82
N ALA A 17 -6.19 -9.35 15.59
CA ALA A 17 -6.55 -10.64 16.17
C ALA A 17 -7.25 -11.58 15.15
N VAL A 18 -7.87 -11.03 14.11
CA VAL A 18 -8.53 -11.79 13.02
C VAL A 18 -7.53 -12.26 11.97
N MET A 19 -6.29 -11.78 11.99
CA MET A 19 -5.24 -12.16 11.04
C MET A 19 -4.60 -13.53 11.32
N ALA A 20 -5.12 -14.32 12.26
CA ALA A 20 -4.69 -15.69 12.46
C ALA A 20 -5.29 -16.58 11.37
N GLN A 21 -4.54 -16.77 10.30
CA GLN A 21 -4.68 -17.82 9.29
C GLN A 21 -6.12 -18.23 9.00
N TYR A 22 -6.80 -17.45 8.17
CA TYR A 22 -8.08 -17.84 7.59
C TYR A 22 -7.80 -18.48 6.22
N GLU A 23 -8.18 -19.75 6.09
CA GLU A 23 -8.16 -20.46 4.82
C GLU A 23 -9.54 -21.07 4.62
N GLU A 24 -10.23 -20.62 3.58
CA GLU A 24 -11.50 -21.19 3.15
C GLU A 24 -11.32 -21.88 1.81
N ASP A 25 -11.44 -23.19 1.82
CA ASP A 25 -11.43 -24.01 0.61
C ASP A 25 -12.86 -24.06 0.04
N THR A 26 -13.07 -23.32 -1.03
CA THR A 26 -14.33 -23.34 -1.79
C THR A 26 -14.23 -24.38 -2.90
N GLU A 27 -15.37 -24.79 -3.47
CA GLU A 27 -15.41 -25.78 -4.55
C GLU A 27 -14.53 -25.40 -5.75
N ASN A 28 -14.34 -24.09 -6.01
CA ASN A 28 -13.64 -23.57 -7.17
C ASN A 28 -12.33 -22.83 -6.87
N GLY A 29 -11.99 -22.59 -5.61
CA GLY A 29 -10.81 -21.81 -5.26
C GLY A 29 -10.47 -21.81 -3.78
N VAL A 30 -9.38 -21.17 -3.45
CA VAL A 30 -8.86 -21.00 -2.09
C VAL A 30 -8.73 -19.50 -1.80
N VAL A 31 -9.28 -19.09 -0.67
CA VAL A 31 -9.06 -17.77 -0.10
C VAL A 31 -8.22 -17.95 1.16
N SER A 32 -7.05 -17.37 1.20
CA SER A 32 -6.16 -17.50 2.35
C SER A 32 -5.69 -16.14 2.85
N LEU A 33 -5.52 -16.04 4.15
CA LEU A 33 -4.88 -14.91 4.82
C LEU A 33 -3.82 -15.46 5.75
N ASN A 34 -2.56 -15.18 5.46
CA ASN A 34 -1.45 -15.62 6.29
C ASN A 34 -0.43 -14.49 6.50
N GLY A 35 0.35 -14.58 7.58
CA GLY A 35 1.30 -13.53 7.96
C GLY A 35 2.50 -13.35 7.02
N LYS A 36 2.76 -14.29 6.12
CA LYS A 36 3.88 -14.22 5.16
C LYS A 36 3.45 -13.74 3.79
N GLU A 37 2.30 -14.21 3.32
CA GLU A 37 1.83 -13.96 1.95
C GLU A 37 0.70 -12.93 1.89
N GLY A 38 0.12 -12.55 3.03
CA GLY A 38 -1.02 -11.67 3.11
C GLY A 38 -2.31 -12.31 2.61
N PHE A 39 -3.24 -11.47 2.15
CA PHE A 39 -4.50 -11.94 1.58
C PHE A 39 -4.30 -12.43 0.14
N THR A 40 -4.73 -13.64 -0.11
CA THR A 40 -4.57 -14.29 -1.41
C THR A 40 -5.87 -14.96 -1.83
N ILE A 41 -6.28 -14.78 -3.07
CA ILE A 41 -7.37 -15.51 -3.73
C ILE A 41 -6.73 -16.31 -4.86
N ALA A 42 -6.94 -17.61 -4.87
CA ALA A 42 -6.38 -18.49 -5.90
C ALA A 42 -7.39 -19.53 -6.34
N THR A 43 -7.28 -19.98 -7.59
CA THR A 43 -7.97 -21.21 -8.02
C THR A 43 -7.31 -22.43 -7.38
N LYS A 44 -8.04 -23.52 -7.19
CA LYS A 44 -7.50 -24.77 -6.60
C LYS A 44 -6.27 -25.32 -7.33
N LYS A 45 -6.21 -25.12 -8.63
CA LYS A 45 -5.07 -25.54 -9.45
C LYS A 45 -3.89 -24.56 -9.41
N GLY A 46 -4.10 -23.37 -8.82
CA GLY A 46 -3.09 -22.32 -8.84
C GLY A 46 -2.93 -21.61 -10.19
N ASP A 47 -3.79 -21.91 -11.16
CA ASP A 47 -3.74 -21.29 -12.49
C ASP A 47 -3.97 -19.78 -12.45
N PHE A 48 -4.70 -19.31 -11.42
CA PHE A 48 -4.92 -17.91 -11.18
C PHE A 48 -4.67 -17.59 -9.70
N VAL A 49 -3.86 -16.56 -9.45
CA VAL A 49 -3.56 -16.05 -8.12
C VAL A 49 -3.73 -14.54 -8.13
N PHE A 50 -4.46 -14.02 -7.17
CA PHE A 50 -4.74 -12.60 -7.00
C PHE A 50 -4.41 -12.17 -5.58
N LYS A 51 -3.58 -11.14 -5.43
CA LYS A 51 -3.13 -10.60 -4.14
C LYS A 51 -3.36 -9.09 -4.10
N PRO A 52 -4.39 -8.59 -3.41
CA PRO A 52 -4.50 -7.17 -3.11
C PRO A 52 -3.44 -6.78 -2.06
N TYR A 53 -2.95 -5.57 -2.16
CA TYR A 53 -2.04 -4.99 -1.18
C TYR A 53 -2.34 -3.51 -0.95
N MET A 54 -1.93 -3.03 0.22
CA MET A 54 -2.03 -1.64 0.61
C MET A 54 -0.73 -1.21 1.27
N LEU A 55 -0.30 0.02 0.97
CA LEU A 55 0.83 0.67 1.63
C LEU A 55 0.44 2.11 1.96
N VAL A 56 0.60 2.48 3.23
CA VAL A 56 0.44 3.86 3.68
C VAL A 56 1.76 4.34 4.25
N GLN A 57 2.26 5.44 3.71
CA GLN A 57 3.44 6.10 4.21
C GLN A 57 3.05 7.44 4.82
N THR A 58 3.53 7.69 6.03
CA THR A 58 3.38 8.97 6.73
C THR A 58 4.73 9.66 6.82
N SER A 59 4.73 10.98 6.76
CA SER A 59 5.91 11.81 6.92
C SER A 59 5.64 12.95 7.89
N ALA A 60 6.58 13.18 8.80
CA ALA A 60 6.60 14.35 9.66
C ALA A 60 7.85 15.16 9.33
N ASN A 61 7.65 16.44 9.01
CA ASN A 61 8.74 17.36 8.69
C ASN A 61 8.82 18.44 9.75
N ILE A 62 10.02 18.68 10.28
CA ILE A 62 10.32 19.78 11.18
C ILE A 62 11.47 20.55 10.56
N ASN A 63 11.19 21.76 10.11
CA ASN A 63 12.21 22.64 9.52
C ASN A 63 12.59 23.72 10.52
N TYR A 64 13.88 23.80 10.81
CA TYR A 64 14.49 24.88 11.57
C TYR A 64 15.31 25.71 10.60
N TYR A 65 15.03 27.00 10.57
CA TYR A 65 15.84 27.98 9.83
C TYR A 65 16.62 28.82 10.84
N ASP A 66 17.92 28.93 10.65
CA ASP A 66 18.77 29.80 11.46
C ASP A 66 18.63 31.23 10.96
N ASP A 67 18.47 32.19 11.89
CA ASP A 67 18.24 33.61 11.58
C ASP A 67 19.48 34.32 11.03
N GLU A 68 20.66 33.69 11.07
CA GLU A 68 21.90 34.30 10.58
C GLU A 68 21.87 34.42 9.04
N GLY A 69 21.45 35.60 8.56
CA GLY A 69 21.52 35.97 7.14
C GLY A 69 20.20 36.15 6.42
N LEU A 70 19.09 36.11 7.12
CA LEU A 70 17.79 36.45 6.53
C LEU A 70 17.61 37.97 6.41
N ASP A 71 17.05 38.42 5.27
CA ASP A 71 16.66 39.81 5.05
C ASP A 71 15.67 40.23 6.13
N PRO A 72 15.90 41.39 6.83
CA PRO A 72 14.98 41.90 7.85
C PRO A 72 13.54 42.17 7.37
N ALA A 73 13.33 42.19 6.04
CA ALA A 73 12.00 42.29 5.44
C ALA A 73 11.24 40.95 5.44
N TYR A 74 11.89 39.85 5.75
CA TYR A 74 11.23 38.54 5.88
C TYR A 74 10.55 38.44 7.25
N ASN A 75 9.23 38.24 7.23
CA ASN A 75 8.40 38.17 8.43
C ASN A 75 8.84 36.97 9.28
N GLN A 76 9.33 37.20 10.48
CA GLN A 76 9.86 36.19 11.42
C GLN A 76 8.84 35.13 11.86
N ASP A 77 7.55 35.32 11.56
CA ASP A 77 6.46 34.42 11.94
C ASP A 77 6.46 33.07 11.15
N ASN A 78 7.33 32.90 10.16
CA ASN A 78 7.39 31.70 9.31
C ASN A 78 8.64 30.82 9.51
N ILE A 79 9.42 31.06 10.55
CA ILE A 79 10.71 30.37 10.79
C ILE A 79 10.53 28.91 11.22
N HIS A 80 9.38 28.54 11.70
CA HIS A 80 9.07 27.19 12.13
C HIS A 80 7.98 26.58 11.27
N ASN A 81 8.35 25.84 10.25
CA ASN A 81 7.40 25.07 9.45
C ASN A 81 7.48 23.59 9.86
N SER A 82 6.49 23.14 10.62
CA SER A 82 6.31 21.73 10.94
C SER A 82 5.04 21.23 10.28
N GLY A 83 5.12 20.07 9.67
CA GLY A 83 4.00 19.50 8.96
C GLY A 83 3.96 17.97 9.07
N PHE A 84 2.74 17.44 9.04
CA PHE A 84 2.46 16.03 8.89
C PHE A 84 1.81 15.82 7.54
N SER A 85 2.26 14.82 6.80
CA SER A 85 1.71 14.49 5.49
C SER A 85 1.61 12.98 5.27
N ILE A 86 0.77 12.58 4.35
CA ILE A 86 0.66 11.21 3.85
C ILE A 86 1.06 11.26 2.36
N PRO A 87 2.36 11.12 2.04
CA PRO A 87 2.82 11.21 0.66
C PRO A 87 2.34 10.04 -0.20
N TYR A 88 2.11 8.88 0.41
CA TYR A 88 1.65 7.69 -0.30
C TYR A 88 0.56 6.96 0.46
N ALA A 89 -0.54 6.70 -0.23
CA ALA A 89 -1.60 5.79 0.18
C ALA A 89 -1.90 4.88 -1.03
N ILE A 90 -1.09 3.83 -1.19
CA ILE A 90 -1.13 2.97 -2.36
C ILE A 90 -2.11 1.84 -2.12
N LEU A 91 -3.03 1.65 -3.07
CA LEU A 91 -3.86 0.47 -3.20
C LEU A 91 -3.46 -0.24 -4.48
N GLY A 92 -3.19 -1.53 -4.40
CA GLY A 92 -2.75 -2.27 -5.55
C GLY A 92 -3.20 -3.72 -5.55
N PHE A 93 -3.05 -4.32 -6.72
CA PHE A 93 -3.32 -5.71 -6.99
C PHE A 93 -2.13 -6.30 -7.74
N THR A 94 -1.63 -7.42 -7.29
CA THR A 94 -0.65 -8.21 -8.04
C THR A 94 -1.18 -9.62 -8.20
N GLY A 95 -0.73 -10.30 -9.23
CA GLY A 95 -1.19 -11.65 -9.45
C GLY A 95 -0.46 -12.39 -10.54
N LYS A 96 -0.89 -13.63 -10.71
CA LYS A 96 -0.38 -14.56 -11.71
C LYS A 96 -1.54 -15.26 -12.39
N ALA A 97 -1.43 -15.48 -13.70
CA ALA A 97 -2.40 -16.23 -14.47
C ALA A 97 -1.69 -17.25 -15.39
N PHE A 98 -2.20 -18.48 -15.41
CA PHE A 98 -1.76 -19.57 -16.30
C PHE A 98 -0.25 -19.83 -16.28
N ASP A 99 0.39 -19.66 -15.11
CA ASP A 99 1.84 -19.81 -14.88
C ASP A 99 2.77 -18.98 -15.78
N ARG A 100 2.23 -18.16 -16.65
CA ARG A 100 2.98 -17.39 -17.65
C ARG A 100 2.75 -15.90 -17.62
N VAL A 101 1.64 -15.46 -17.05
CA VAL A 101 1.30 -14.04 -17.00
C VAL A 101 1.37 -13.58 -15.57
N THR A 102 2.19 -12.58 -15.29
CA THR A 102 2.17 -11.83 -14.03
C THR A 102 1.69 -10.41 -14.29
N PHE A 103 0.99 -9.81 -13.35
CA PHE A 103 0.47 -8.45 -13.50
C PHE A 103 0.55 -7.67 -12.20
N ASN A 104 0.60 -6.36 -12.34
CA ASN A 104 0.47 -5.42 -11.24
C ASN A 104 -0.34 -4.21 -11.68
N LEU A 105 -1.26 -3.78 -10.84
CA LEU A 105 -1.99 -2.54 -10.98
C LEU A 105 -1.99 -1.85 -9.62
N SER A 106 -1.56 -0.60 -9.56
CA SER A 106 -1.62 0.19 -8.33
C SER A 106 -1.97 1.65 -8.58
N ILE A 107 -2.68 2.22 -7.63
CA ILE A 107 -3.05 3.63 -7.57
C ILE A 107 -2.52 4.25 -6.28
N ASN A 108 -2.20 5.54 -6.31
CA ASN A 108 -1.89 6.32 -5.14
C ASN A 108 -3.08 7.23 -4.81
N ALA A 109 -3.85 6.88 -3.78
CA ALA A 109 -5.01 7.65 -3.34
C ALA A 109 -4.63 8.99 -2.67
N ALA A 110 -3.38 9.15 -2.21
CA ALA A 110 -2.85 10.40 -1.67
C ALA A 110 -2.28 11.33 -2.76
N GLY A 111 -2.28 10.91 -4.04
CA GLY A 111 -1.75 11.69 -5.15
C GLY A 111 -2.55 12.96 -5.38
N ASN A 112 -1.89 14.11 -5.30
CA ASN A 112 -2.46 15.40 -5.64
C ASN A 112 -2.18 15.68 -7.13
N GLY A 113 -3.21 16.04 -7.89
CA GLY A 113 -3.03 16.60 -9.23
C GLY A 113 -3.25 15.67 -10.43
N GLY A 114 -4.13 14.70 -10.34
CA GLY A 114 -4.71 14.01 -11.50
C GLY A 114 -4.03 12.72 -11.94
N ASN A 115 -2.84 12.41 -11.48
CA ASN A 115 -2.17 11.16 -11.83
C ASN A 115 -2.20 10.19 -10.64
N ILE A 116 -3.32 9.51 -10.47
CA ILE A 116 -3.49 8.51 -9.40
C ILE A 116 -2.94 7.15 -9.78
N LEU A 117 -2.82 6.83 -11.08
CA LEU A 117 -2.24 5.57 -11.54
C LEU A 117 -0.73 5.57 -11.29
N GLN A 118 -0.26 4.65 -10.46
CA GLN A 118 1.14 4.56 -10.11
C GLN A 118 1.88 3.49 -10.94
N GLN A 119 1.25 2.34 -11.09
CA GLN A 119 1.78 1.24 -11.90
C GLN A 119 0.63 0.50 -12.58
N ALA A 120 0.84 0.15 -13.84
CA ALA A 120 -0.03 -0.75 -14.56
C ALA A 120 0.84 -1.51 -15.58
N TRP A 121 1.11 -2.79 -15.31
CA TRP A 121 1.89 -3.59 -16.22
C TRP A 121 1.50 -5.07 -16.14
N PHE A 122 1.79 -5.79 -17.20
CA PHE A 122 1.77 -7.25 -17.20
C PHE A 122 2.98 -7.80 -17.94
N ASP A 123 3.48 -8.93 -17.46
CA ASP A 123 4.57 -9.69 -18.04
C ASP A 123 4.00 -10.97 -18.63
N VAL A 124 4.39 -11.30 -19.84
CA VAL A 124 4.10 -12.58 -20.48
C VAL A 124 5.40 -13.36 -20.61
N GLU A 125 5.53 -14.45 -19.87
CA GLU A 125 6.66 -15.35 -19.96
C GLU A 125 6.51 -16.25 -21.20
N ILE A 126 7.38 -16.03 -22.18
CA ILE A 126 7.45 -16.87 -23.41
C ILE A 126 8.32 -18.09 -23.17
N LYS A 127 9.41 -17.91 -22.43
CA LYS A 127 10.33 -18.95 -21.96
C LYS A 127 10.84 -18.56 -20.57
N LYS A 128 11.34 -19.53 -19.78
CA LYS A 128 11.89 -19.29 -18.43
C LYS A 128 12.95 -18.18 -18.35
N SER A 129 13.62 -17.90 -19.48
CA SER A 129 14.66 -16.88 -19.58
C SER A 129 14.22 -15.62 -20.34
N PHE A 130 12.96 -15.56 -20.81
CA PHE A 130 12.50 -14.44 -21.64
C PHE A 130 11.01 -14.15 -21.38
N ALA A 131 10.75 -12.94 -20.92
CA ALA A 131 9.41 -12.40 -20.75
C ALA A 131 9.29 -11.03 -21.45
N ILE A 132 8.10 -10.70 -21.89
CA ILE A 132 7.76 -9.40 -22.47
C ILE A 132 6.88 -8.66 -21.47
N ARG A 133 7.30 -7.44 -21.11
CA ARG A 133 6.51 -6.51 -20.29
C ARG A 133 5.81 -5.50 -21.18
N VAL A 134 4.54 -5.25 -20.83
CA VAL A 134 3.72 -4.19 -21.39
C VAL A 134 3.09 -3.40 -20.24
N GLY A 135 3.15 -2.07 -20.31
CA GLY A 135 2.61 -1.15 -19.29
C GLY A 135 3.34 0.18 -19.25
#